data_f5c0f12c5f21f40f590efac8006bae10
#
_entry.id   f5c0f12c5f21f40f590efac8006bae10
#
_cell.length_a   1.000
_cell.length_b   1.000
_cell.length_c   1.000
_cell.angle_alpha   90.00
_cell.angle_beta   90.00
_cell.angle_gamma   90.00
#
_symmetry.space_group_name_H-M   'P 1'
#
loop_
_entity.id
_entity.type
_entity.pdbx_description
1 polymer ?
#
loop_
_entity_poly.entity_id
_entity_poly.type
_entity_poly.pdbx_seq_one_letter_code
_entity_poly.pdbx_strand_id
1 'polypeptide(L)'
;MKKLIIVGLIGLLAIPFVGNSQSFFALRRDRNFLVSIGTGTATYKGEMVNPGDFGSLRPNIAIGAEYYLNSRLSARAELTYFQLRGDDKKADDDRWQRNLSFKSGNVEFAVMGAINLSPMGVRFYQRSAFNIHAFAGIGVLYFNPKAELDGKTYALQPLQTEGKKYSRIQPVIPVGIGARIKLDPFFNILVEGGYRFTFTDYLDDVSIRRYPDPSILKNDIARRLSDRRPEIDTQPSRPTEVGVRGNPKEKDGYLILNVTLQYYLPKMIFQNYNKLYNTKRKGYYRKPRRS
;
A
#
# COMPACT_ATOMS: atom_id res chain seq x y z
N MET A 1 17.09 5.63 -20.85
CA MET A 1 16.05 5.81 -19.84
C MET A 1 16.52 5.58 -18.40
N LYS A 2 17.25 4.51 -18.05
CA LYS A 2 17.75 4.26 -16.66
C LYS A 2 18.65 5.37 -16.11
N LYS A 3 19.51 5.97 -16.93
CA LYS A 3 20.42 7.07 -16.53
C LYS A 3 19.67 8.39 -16.20
N LEU A 4 18.55 8.68 -16.88
CA LEU A 4 17.71 9.87 -16.60
C LEU A 4 16.99 9.79 -15.27
N ILE A 5 16.57 8.58 -14.86
CA ILE A 5 15.88 8.36 -13.57
C ILE A 5 16.86 8.55 -12.41
N ILE A 6 18.10 8.10 -12.55
CA ILE A 6 19.15 8.27 -11.53
C ILE A 6 19.52 9.75 -11.37
N VAL A 7 19.66 10.48 -12.47
CA VAL A 7 19.94 11.94 -12.45
C VAL A 7 18.79 12.71 -11.83
N GLY A 8 17.53 12.33 -12.10
CA GLY A 8 16.34 12.91 -11.45
C GLY A 8 16.30 12.64 -9.94
N LEU A 9 16.70 11.44 -9.50
CA LEU A 9 16.74 11.08 -8.07
C LEU A 9 17.84 11.84 -7.33
N ILE A 10 19.02 12.01 -7.95
CA ILE A 10 20.14 12.79 -7.40
C ILE A 10 19.82 14.28 -7.38
N GLY A 11 19.10 14.81 -8.39
CA GLY A 11 18.64 16.19 -8.43
C GLY A 11 17.64 16.51 -7.31
N LEU A 12 16.80 15.55 -6.91
CA LEU A 12 15.87 15.73 -5.79
C LEU A 12 16.59 15.78 -4.43
N LEU A 13 17.75 15.14 -4.29
CA LEU A 13 18.60 15.18 -3.10
C LEU A 13 19.46 16.44 -2.98
N ALA A 14 19.63 17.18 -4.07
CA ALA A 14 20.46 18.40 -4.16
C ALA A 14 19.68 19.71 -3.94
N ILE A 15 18.39 19.63 -3.54
CA ILE A 15 17.65 20.84 -3.16
C ILE A 15 18.31 21.39 -1.88
N PRO A 16 18.96 22.55 -1.92
CA PRO A 16 19.52 23.14 -0.72
C PRO A 16 18.36 23.41 0.24
N PHE A 17 18.38 22.74 1.40
CA PHE A 17 17.53 23.12 2.50
C PHE A 17 17.93 24.54 2.90
N VAL A 18 17.25 25.53 2.32
CA VAL A 18 17.33 26.91 2.80
C VAL A 18 16.82 26.85 4.22
N GLY A 19 17.74 26.90 5.18
CA GLY A 19 17.47 26.94 6.59
C GLY A 19 16.73 28.23 6.93
N ASN A 20 15.42 28.22 6.74
CA ASN A 20 14.56 29.23 7.32
C ASN A 20 14.73 29.08 8.82
N SER A 21 15.28 30.10 9.51
CA SER A 21 15.34 30.17 10.95
C SER A 21 13.91 29.99 11.47
N GLN A 22 13.63 28.77 11.95
CA GLN A 22 12.28 28.41 12.36
C GLN A 22 11.94 29.26 13.57
N SER A 23 10.96 30.14 13.43
CA SER A 23 10.49 31.00 14.50
C SER A 23 10.23 30.16 15.76
N PHE A 24 10.87 30.53 16.87
CA PHE A 24 10.68 29.91 18.19
C PHE A 24 9.19 29.76 18.57
N PHE A 25 8.31 30.61 18.04
CA PHE A 25 6.86 30.49 18.15
C PHE A 25 6.25 29.27 17.46
N ALA A 26 6.83 28.78 16.37
CA ALA A 26 6.34 27.61 15.66
C ALA A 26 6.52 26.32 16.48
N LEU A 27 7.56 26.25 17.30
CA LEU A 27 7.84 25.11 18.18
C LEU A 27 6.94 25.07 19.42
N ARG A 28 6.38 26.21 19.89
CA ARG A 28 5.52 26.25 21.07
C ARG A 28 4.10 25.74 20.87
N ARG A 29 3.69 25.45 19.62
CA ARG A 29 2.34 24.98 19.31
C ARG A 29 2.28 23.48 19.32
N ASP A 30 1.26 22.91 19.97
CA ASP A 30 0.98 21.48 19.90
C ASP A 30 0.61 21.08 18.46
N ARG A 31 1.19 20.01 17.99
CA ARG A 31 0.95 19.44 16.67
C ARG A 31 0.73 17.95 16.81
N ASN A 32 -0.50 17.50 16.63
CA ASN A 32 -0.88 16.10 16.75
C ASN A 32 -1.29 15.49 15.43
N PHE A 33 -1.38 16.31 14.37
CA PHE A 33 -1.80 15.87 13.03
C PHE A 33 -0.62 15.91 12.06
N LEU A 34 -0.43 14.80 11.36
CA LEU A 34 0.61 14.61 10.37
C LEU A 34 -0.01 14.27 9.03
N VAL A 35 0.63 14.71 7.96
CA VAL A 35 0.40 14.23 6.60
C VAL A 35 1.64 13.49 6.13
N SER A 36 1.44 12.55 5.23
CA SER A 36 2.53 11.69 4.77
C SER A 36 2.44 11.40 3.29
N ILE A 37 3.62 11.23 2.69
CA ILE A 37 3.78 10.68 1.36
C ILE A 37 4.89 9.64 1.40
N GLY A 38 4.65 8.50 0.78
CA GLY A 38 5.58 7.38 0.81
C GLY A 38 5.66 6.66 -0.51
N THR A 39 6.72 5.90 -0.66
CA THR A 39 6.93 4.98 -1.78
C THR A 39 7.66 3.74 -1.27
N GLY A 40 7.62 2.70 -2.06
CA GLY A 40 8.26 1.44 -1.69
C GLY A 40 7.92 0.33 -2.67
N THR A 41 7.76 -0.87 -2.15
CA THR A 41 7.48 -2.05 -2.96
C THR A 41 6.34 -2.87 -2.38
N ALA A 42 5.60 -3.52 -3.28
CA ALA A 42 4.59 -4.51 -2.94
C ALA A 42 4.93 -5.84 -3.60
N THR A 43 4.62 -6.94 -2.91
CA THR A 43 4.75 -8.30 -3.46
C THR A 43 3.51 -9.12 -3.15
N TYR A 44 3.09 -9.89 -4.13
CA TYR A 44 2.01 -10.86 -4.00
C TYR A 44 2.46 -12.05 -3.16
N LYS A 45 1.54 -12.59 -2.37
CA LYS A 45 1.68 -13.81 -1.58
C LYS A 45 0.49 -14.73 -1.86
N GLY A 46 0.72 -15.75 -2.65
CA GLY A 46 -0.22 -16.74 -3.09
C GLY A 46 0.45 -17.72 -4.05
N GLU A 47 -0.33 -18.40 -4.86
CA GLU A 47 0.11 -19.57 -5.62
C GLU A 47 1.08 -19.29 -6.79
N MET A 48 1.12 -18.06 -7.32
CA MET A 48 1.93 -17.73 -8.52
C MET A 48 3.30 -17.13 -8.20
N VAL A 49 3.74 -17.15 -6.95
CA VAL A 49 5.05 -16.61 -6.54
C VAL A 49 5.73 -17.54 -5.56
N ASN A 50 7.01 -17.83 -5.80
CA ASN A 50 7.79 -18.62 -4.86
C ASN A 50 8.05 -17.85 -3.56
N PRO A 51 8.08 -18.53 -2.41
CA PRO A 51 8.49 -17.91 -1.16
C PRO A 51 9.89 -17.30 -1.28
N GLY A 52 10.00 -15.99 -1.03
CA GLY A 52 11.30 -15.30 -1.11
C GLY A 52 11.70 -14.78 -2.51
N ASP A 53 10.84 -14.89 -3.53
CA ASP A 53 11.13 -14.30 -4.85
C ASP A 53 11.02 -12.77 -4.81
N PHE A 54 12.18 -12.11 -4.81
CA PHE A 54 12.28 -10.65 -4.92
C PHE A 54 12.02 -10.13 -6.34
N GLY A 55 11.96 -10.98 -7.35
CA GLY A 55 11.64 -10.60 -8.73
C GLY A 55 10.17 -10.19 -8.93
N SER A 56 9.31 -10.53 -7.98
CA SER A 56 7.89 -10.17 -7.94
C SER A 56 7.63 -8.78 -7.37
N LEU A 57 8.63 -8.12 -6.75
CA LEU A 57 8.51 -6.78 -6.18
C LEU A 57 8.08 -5.75 -7.23
N ARG A 58 7.06 -4.96 -6.90
CA ARG A 58 6.51 -3.89 -7.75
C ARG A 58 6.39 -2.59 -6.96
N PRO A 59 6.57 -1.44 -7.63
CA PRO A 59 6.53 -0.15 -6.96
C PRO A 59 5.13 0.15 -6.41
N ASN A 60 5.12 0.93 -5.33
CA ASN A 60 3.92 1.53 -4.76
C ASN A 60 4.13 3.02 -4.48
N ILE A 61 3.02 3.72 -4.28
CA ILE A 61 2.97 5.08 -3.77
C ILE A 61 1.83 5.16 -2.76
N ALA A 62 2.07 5.84 -1.64
CA ALA A 62 1.11 6.01 -0.56
C ALA A 62 1.01 7.48 -0.14
N ILE A 63 -0.20 7.92 0.19
CA ILE A 63 -0.46 9.18 0.86
C ILE A 63 -1.29 8.91 2.10
N GLY A 64 -1.04 9.65 3.18
CA GLY A 64 -1.72 9.37 4.43
C GLY A 64 -1.85 10.58 5.33
N ALA A 65 -2.67 10.39 6.35
CA ALA A 65 -2.86 11.31 7.45
C ALA A 65 -2.85 10.53 8.76
N GLU A 66 -2.16 11.02 9.78
CA GLU A 66 -2.04 10.40 11.08
C GLU A 66 -2.37 11.40 12.18
N TYR A 67 -3.13 10.97 13.17
CA TYR A 67 -3.48 11.76 14.33
C TYR A 67 -3.08 11.05 15.63
N TYR A 68 -2.27 11.71 16.46
CA TYR A 68 -1.92 11.19 17.77
C TYR A 68 -3.06 11.37 18.76
N LEU A 69 -3.61 10.25 19.24
CA LEU A 69 -4.65 10.21 20.28
C LEU A 69 -4.06 10.47 21.65
N ASN A 70 -2.87 9.92 21.90
CA ASN A 70 -2.09 10.14 23.13
C ASN A 70 -0.59 9.97 22.85
N SER A 71 0.23 9.89 23.88
CA SER A 71 1.70 9.79 23.76
C SER A 71 2.19 8.52 23.07
N ARG A 72 1.37 7.45 22.97
CA ARG A 72 1.76 6.17 22.38
C ARG A 72 0.87 5.74 21.22
N LEU A 73 -0.40 6.15 21.23
CA LEU A 73 -1.39 5.70 20.25
C LEU A 73 -1.67 6.75 19.20
N SER A 74 -1.73 6.34 17.96
CA SER A 74 -2.19 7.16 16.85
C SER A 74 -3.22 6.41 15.97
N ALA A 75 -4.06 7.16 15.29
CA ALA A 75 -4.94 6.68 14.24
C ALA A 75 -4.44 7.21 12.90
N ARG A 76 -4.35 6.35 11.87
CA ARG A 76 -3.84 6.68 10.54
C ARG A 76 -4.83 6.25 9.48
N ALA A 77 -5.10 7.13 8.51
CA ALA A 77 -5.76 6.80 7.26
C ALA A 77 -4.74 6.88 6.13
N GLU A 78 -4.75 5.90 5.24
CA GLU A 78 -3.78 5.79 4.14
C GLU A 78 -4.47 5.34 2.86
N LEU A 79 -4.11 5.96 1.75
CA LEU A 79 -4.49 5.56 0.39
C LEU A 79 -3.21 5.15 -0.34
N THR A 80 -3.16 3.91 -0.82
CA THR A 80 -2.00 3.32 -1.47
C THR A 80 -2.38 2.81 -2.86
N TYR A 81 -1.62 3.23 -3.87
CA TYR A 81 -1.62 2.61 -5.20
C TYR A 81 -0.39 1.71 -5.32
N PHE A 82 -0.58 0.47 -5.77
CA PHE A 82 0.49 -0.50 -5.96
C PHE A 82 0.17 -1.49 -7.06
N GLN A 83 1.21 -2.18 -7.52
CA GLN A 83 1.08 -3.24 -8.49
C GLN A 83 1.44 -4.59 -7.87
N LEU A 84 0.76 -5.64 -8.31
CA LEU A 84 1.09 -7.03 -8.02
C LEU A 84 1.36 -7.77 -9.32
N ARG A 85 2.21 -8.80 -9.26
CA ARG A 85 2.51 -9.70 -10.37
C ARG A 85 2.82 -11.09 -9.84
N GLY A 86 2.34 -12.10 -10.58
CA GLY A 86 2.76 -13.48 -10.47
C GLY A 86 3.04 -14.06 -11.86
N ASP A 87 3.92 -15.06 -11.93
CA ASP A 87 4.32 -15.69 -13.19
C ASP A 87 4.81 -17.12 -12.92
N ASP A 88 4.03 -18.10 -13.32
CA ASP A 88 4.34 -19.52 -13.13
C ASP A 88 5.62 -19.97 -13.87
N LYS A 89 6.04 -19.28 -14.93
CA LYS A 89 7.30 -19.60 -15.64
C LYS A 89 8.54 -19.53 -14.74
N LYS A 90 8.42 -18.85 -13.59
CA LYS A 90 9.48 -18.70 -12.59
C LYS A 90 9.31 -19.65 -11.40
N ALA A 91 8.33 -20.55 -11.44
CA ALA A 91 8.09 -21.49 -10.36
C ALA A 91 9.22 -22.53 -10.28
N ASP A 92 9.64 -22.85 -9.05
CA ASP A 92 10.67 -23.86 -8.77
C ASP A 92 10.11 -25.29 -8.78
N ASP A 93 8.76 -25.41 -8.86
CA ASP A 93 8.02 -26.67 -8.87
C ASP A 93 7.24 -26.85 -10.18
N ASP A 94 6.44 -27.91 -10.28
CA ASP A 94 5.66 -28.26 -11.49
C ASP A 94 4.62 -27.21 -11.92
N ARG A 95 4.45 -26.12 -11.17
CA ARG A 95 3.56 -24.99 -11.53
C ARG A 95 3.97 -24.32 -12.84
N TRP A 96 5.24 -24.39 -13.24
CA TRP A 96 5.68 -23.85 -14.53
C TRP A 96 4.89 -24.44 -15.71
N GLN A 97 4.39 -25.69 -15.57
CA GLN A 97 3.57 -26.34 -16.60
C GLN A 97 2.20 -25.66 -16.76
N ARG A 98 1.71 -24.99 -15.72
CA ARG A 98 0.44 -24.25 -15.74
C ARG A 98 0.53 -23.00 -16.63
N ASN A 99 1.70 -22.38 -16.72
CA ASN A 99 2.03 -21.23 -17.57
C ASN A 99 1.14 -20.01 -17.36
N LEU A 100 0.50 -19.88 -16.21
CA LEU A 100 -0.34 -18.74 -15.90
C LEU A 100 0.52 -17.54 -15.49
N SER A 101 0.02 -16.35 -15.75
CA SER A 101 0.66 -15.11 -15.30
C SER A 101 -0.37 -14.01 -15.16
N PHE A 102 -0.16 -13.13 -14.19
CA PHE A 102 -0.99 -11.94 -14.02
C PHE A 102 -0.19 -10.70 -13.67
N LYS A 103 -0.80 -9.55 -13.96
CA LYS A 103 -0.39 -8.22 -13.50
C LYS A 103 -1.64 -7.51 -13.02
N SER A 104 -1.60 -6.91 -11.83
CA SER A 104 -2.75 -6.19 -11.26
C SER A 104 -2.32 -4.82 -10.78
N GLY A 105 -3.04 -3.77 -11.19
CA GLY A 105 -2.96 -2.44 -10.58
C GLY A 105 -4.04 -2.33 -9.52
N ASN A 106 -3.66 -1.95 -8.30
CA ASN A 106 -4.49 -2.02 -7.12
C ASN A 106 -4.53 -0.69 -6.39
N VAL A 107 -5.65 -0.41 -5.74
CA VAL A 107 -5.85 0.74 -4.85
C VAL A 107 -6.38 0.23 -3.52
N GLU A 108 -5.69 0.55 -2.43
CA GLU A 108 -6.09 0.24 -1.06
C GLU A 108 -6.38 1.53 -0.31
N PHE A 109 -7.51 1.60 0.38
CA PHE A 109 -7.76 2.59 1.43
C PHE A 109 -7.86 1.86 2.76
N ALA A 110 -7.02 2.26 3.74
CA ALA A 110 -6.97 1.63 5.04
C ALA A 110 -7.05 2.65 6.18
N VAL A 111 -7.72 2.28 7.27
CA VAL A 111 -7.69 2.99 8.54
C VAL A 111 -7.06 2.08 9.57
N MET A 112 -5.99 2.56 10.21
CA MET A 112 -5.13 1.78 11.08
C MET A 112 -4.91 2.49 12.42
N GLY A 113 -4.86 1.72 13.49
CA GLY A 113 -4.30 2.14 14.76
C GLY A 113 -2.81 1.81 14.80
N ALA A 114 -1.99 2.70 15.35
CA ALA A 114 -0.58 2.42 15.58
C ALA A 114 -0.21 2.65 17.05
N ILE A 115 0.64 1.76 17.57
CA ILE A 115 1.18 1.84 18.93
C ILE A 115 2.70 2.02 18.88
N ASN A 116 3.20 3.09 19.48
CA ASN A 116 4.61 3.39 19.55
C ASN A 116 5.24 2.79 20.82
N LEU A 117 6.40 2.17 20.68
CA LEU A 117 7.15 1.56 21.80
C LEU A 117 7.59 2.63 22.79
N SER A 118 8.18 3.72 22.31
CA SER A 118 8.56 4.87 23.13
C SER A 118 7.47 5.93 23.09
N PRO A 119 7.07 6.49 24.26
CA PRO A 119 6.06 7.55 24.29
C PRO A 119 6.59 8.81 23.60
N MET A 120 5.69 9.57 23.00
CA MET A 120 5.95 10.95 22.61
C MET A 120 6.19 11.78 23.88
N GLY A 121 7.17 12.68 23.86
CA GLY A 121 7.34 13.65 24.94
C GLY A 121 6.13 14.58 25.08
N VAL A 122 6.15 15.45 26.12
CA VAL A 122 5.06 16.42 26.38
C VAL A 122 4.76 17.29 25.17
N ARG A 123 5.78 17.55 24.34
CA ARG A 123 5.65 18.32 23.11
C ARG A 123 6.10 17.49 21.91
N PHE A 124 5.49 17.71 20.74
CA PHE A 124 5.76 16.97 19.52
C PHE A 124 7.25 16.92 19.12
N TYR A 125 8.02 17.97 19.39
CA TYR A 125 9.46 18.03 19.07
C TYR A 125 10.35 17.30 20.08
N GLN A 126 9.82 16.95 21.26
CA GLN A 126 10.54 16.20 22.31
C GLN A 126 10.49 14.68 22.11
N ARG A 127 9.87 14.22 21.01
CA ARG A 127 9.81 12.79 20.69
C ARG A 127 11.20 12.19 20.50
N SER A 128 11.32 10.89 20.74
CA SER A 128 12.55 10.12 20.54
C SER A 128 13.07 10.28 19.10
N ALA A 129 14.41 10.29 18.95
CA ALA A 129 15.07 10.32 17.65
C ALA A 129 14.74 9.07 16.82
N PHE A 130 14.56 7.93 17.49
CA PHE A 130 14.18 6.65 16.91
C PHE A 130 13.04 6.03 17.72
N ASN A 131 12.04 5.47 17.06
CA ASN A 131 10.92 4.80 17.69
C ASN A 131 10.44 3.63 16.84
N ILE A 132 10.20 2.50 17.47
CA ILE A 132 9.55 1.35 16.82
C ILE A 132 8.06 1.45 17.10
N HIS A 133 7.26 1.08 16.12
CA HIS A 133 5.81 1.02 16.26
C HIS A 133 5.25 -0.23 15.55
N ALA A 134 4.11 -0.69 16.05
CA ALA A 134 3.28 -1.69 15.40
C ALA A 134 1.98 -1.04 14.98
N PHE A 135 1.38 -1.55 13.90
CA PHE A 135 0.09 -1.07 13.42
C PHE A 135 -0.81 -2.23 12.98
N ALA A 136 -2.10 -2.03 13.13
CA ALA A 136 -3.13 -2.90 12.61
C ALA A 136 -4.38 -2.09 12.27
N GLY A 137 -5.22 -2.60 11.36
CA GLY A 137 -6.42 -1.89 10.96
C GLY A 137 -7.32 -2.69 10.04
N ILE A 138 -8.19 -1.95 9.39
CA ILE A 138 -9.11 -2.46 8.37
C ILE A 138 -9.02 -1.57 7.13
N GLY A 139 -9.28 -2.15 5.98
CA GLY A 139 -9.25 -1.43 4.72
C GLY A 139 -10.13 -2.06 3.66
N VAL A 140 -10.18 -1.38 2.53
CA VAL A 140 -10.86 -1.83 1.31
C VAL A 140 -9.86 -1.80 0.17
N LEU A 141 -9.76 -2.91 -0.53
CA LEU A 141 -8.91 -3.11 -1.69
C LEU A 141 -9.75 -3.16 -2.96
N TYR A 142 -9.39 -2.37 -3.95
CA TYR A 142 -9.80 -2.57 -5.35
C TYR A 142 -8.63 -3.18 -6.12
N PHE A 143 -8.87 -4.28 -6.85
CA PHE A 143 -7.87 -4.97 -7.65
C PHE A 143 -8.42 -5.33 -9.03
N ASN A 144 -7.52 -5.47 -10.01
CA ASN A 144 -7.89 -5.75 -11.39
C ASN A 144 -6.83 -6.61 -12.08
N PRO A 145 -6.86 -7.94 -11.88
CA PRO A 145 -5.91 -8.86 -12.51
C PRO A 145 -6.09 -8.87 -14.02
N LYS A 146 -4.97 -8.80 -14.72
CA LYS A 146 -4.88 -8.81 -16.18
C LYS A 146 -3.81 -9.79 -16.61
N ALA A 147 -4.01 -10.45 -17.74
CA ALA A 147 -3.01 -11.28 -18.41
C ALA A 147 -2.78 -10.84 -19.85
N GLU A 148 -1.61 -11.18 -20.36
CA GLU A 148 -1.23 -10.91 -21.74
C GLU A 148 -1.42 -12.17 -22.60
N LEU A 149 -2.06 -12.00 -23.76
CA LEU A 149 -2.25 -13.03 -24.76
C LEU A 149 -2.02 -12.41 -26.14
N ASP A 150 -1.13 -12.99 -26.95
CA ASP A 150 -0.80 -12.53 -28.29
C ASP A 150 -0.44 -11.03 -28.36
N GLY A 151 0.35 -10.54 -27.37
CA GLY A 151 0.76 -9.14 -27.26
C GLY A 151 -0.34 -8.16 -26.81
N LYS A 152 -1.54 -8.64 -26.49
CA LYS A 152 -2.65 -7.82 -25.97
C LYS A 152 -2.93 -8.15 -24.52
N THR A 153 -3.28 -7.12 -23.74
CA THR A 153 -3.60 -7.25 -22.31
C THR A 153 -5.12 -7.33 -22.11
N TYR A 154 -5.57 -8.36 -21.42
CA TYR A 154 -6.98 -8.61 -21.11
C TYR A 154 -7.23 -8.60 -19.62
N ALA A 155 -8.34 -7.96 -19.19
CA ALA A 155 -8.81 -8.05 -17.79
C ALA A 155 -9.45 -9.43 -17.57
N LEU A 156 -9.00 -10.16 -16.54
CA LEU A 156 -9.40 -11.55 -16.31
C LEU A 156 -10.80 -11.67 -15.71
N GLN A 157 -11.15 -10.80 -14.77
CA GLN A 157 -12.45 -10.85 -14.09
C GLN A 157 -13.67 -10.81 -15.04
N PRO A 158 -13.73 -9.94 -16.09
CA PRO A 158 -14.86 -9.95 -17.03
C PRO A 158 -14.90 -11.20 -17.92
N LEU A 159 -13.74 -11.83 -18.19
CA LEU A 159 -13.63 -13.05 -18.96
C LEU A 159 -14.16 -14.26 -18.22
N GLN A 160 -14.11 -14.22 -16.85
CA GLN A 160 -14.52 -15.33 -16.02
C GLN A 160 -13.79 -16.64 -16.40
N THR A 161 -12.47 -16.61 -16.37
CA THR A 161 -11.59 -17.72 -16.79
C THR A 161 -11.84 -19.01 -16.01
N GLU A 162 -12.54 -18.94 -14.89
CA GLU A 162 -13.00 -20.08 -14.08
C GLU A 162 -14.51 -20.31 -14.16
N GLY A 163 -15.21 -19.65 -15.08
CA GLY A 163 -16.67 -19.71 -15.17
C GLY A 163 -17.40 -19.04 -14.00
N LYS A 164 -16.70 -18.38 -13.10
CA LYS A 164 -17.25 -17.70 -11.91
C LYS A 164 -17.02 -16.21 -11.95
N LYS A 165 -18.03 -15.45 -11.48
CA LYS A 165 -17.91 -14.02 -11.25
C LYS A 165 -17.49 -13.76 -9.81
N TYR A 166 -16.46 -12.92 -9.61
CA TYR A 166 -16.02 -12.47 -8.29
C TYR A 166 -16.00 -10.94 -8.19
N SER A 167 -16.00 -10.41 -6.96
CA SER A 167 -15.91 -8.98 -6.72
C SER A 167 -14.45 -8.51 -6.77
N ARG A 168 -14.19 -7.39 -7.42
CA ARG A 168 -12.90 -6.71 -7.42
C ARG A 168 -12.69 -5.79 -6.23
N ILE A 169 -13.69 -5.66 -5.38
CA ILE A 169 -13.61 -4.90 -4.13
C ILE A 169 -13.65 -5.90 -2.98
N GLN A 170 -12.64 -5.88 -2.13
CA GLN A 170 -12.48 -6.81 -1.02
C GLN A 170 -12.06 -6.08 0.26
N PRO A 171 -12.57 -6.50 1.43
CA PRO A 171 -12.02 -6.06 2.70
C PRO A 171 -10.61 -6.61 2.88
N VAL A 172 -9.77 -5.86 3.60
CA VAL A 172 -8.40 -6.27 3.97
C VAL A 172 -8.10 -5.90 5.41
N ILE A 173 -7.22 -6.68 6.02
CA ILE A 173 -6.70 -6.42 7.38
C ILE A 173 -5.19 -6.19 7.26
N PRO A 174 -4.72 -4.92 7.23
CA PRO A 174 -3.32 -4.59 7.32
C PRO A 174 -2.80 -4.82 8.74
N VAL A 175 -1.64 -5.49 8.86
CA VAL A 175 -0.89 -5.67 10.12
C VAL A 175 0.58 -5.51 9.82
N GLY A 176 1.32 -4.77 10.65
CA GLY A 176 2.73 -4.57 10.40
C GLY A 176 3.48 -3.89 11.53
N ILE A 177 4.76 -3.71 11.26
CA ILE A 177 5.70 -3.03 12.14
C ILE A 177 6.52 -2.02 11.34
N GLY A 178 7.06 -1.04 12.04
CA GLY A 178 7.93 -0.06 11.42
C GLY A 178 8.81 0.68 12.41
N ALA A 179 9.73 1.43 11.84
CA ALA A 179 10.61 2.35 12.56
C ALA A 179 10.31 3.78 12.11
N ARG A 180 10.23 4.67 13.07
CA ARG A 180 10.08 6.10 12.88
C ARG A 180 11.37 6.80 13.28
N ILE A 181 11.94 7.56 12.39
CA ILE A 181 13.19 8.30 12.54
C ILE A 181 12.86 9.79 12.48
N LYS A 182 13.20 10.52 13.52
CA LYS A 182 13.06 11.98 13.53
C LYS A 182 14.17 12.62 12.70
N LEU A 183 13.80 13.35 11.65
CA LEU A 183 14.77 14.14 10.87
C LEU A 183 15.03 15.50 11.51
N ASP A 184 13.97 16.22 11.79
CA ASP A 184 13.99 17.54 12.43
C ASP A 184 12.73 17.71 13.32
N PRO A 185 12.47 18.87 13.96
CA PRO A 185 11.28 19.05 14.76
C PRO A 185 9.97 18.77 14.03
N PHE A 186 9.88 18.92 12.69
CA PHE A 186 8.64 18.85 11.94
C PHE A 186 8.51 17.60 11.05
N PHE A 187 9.64 16.96 10.73
CA PHE A 187 9.65 15.83 9.79
C PHE A 187 10.07 14.52 10.46
N ASN A 188 9.49 13.43 10.01
CA ASN A 188 9.93 12.06 10.27
C ASN A 188 10.12 11.32 8.95
N ILE A 189 11.01 10.32 8.98
CA ILE A 189 10.99 9.21 8.04
C ILE A 189 10.42 7.99 8.76
N LEU A 190 9.49 7.29 8.09
CA LEU A 190 9.03 5.97 8.51
C LEU A 190 9.58 4.93 7.53
N VAL A 191 10.02 3.81 8.08
CA VAL A 191 10.31 2.59 7.31
C VAL A 191 9.41 1.51 7.87
N GLU A 192 8.50 1.00 7.07
CA GLU A 192 7.43 0.11 7.50
C GLU A 192 7.34 -1.13 6.61
N GLY A 193 7.04 -2.26 7.23
CA GLY A 193 6.67 -3.49 6.56
C GLY A 193 5.35 -4.02 7.12
N GLY A 194 4.42 -4.35 6.23
CA GLY A 194 3.13 -4.86 6.68
C GLY A 194 2.51 -5.84 5.71
N TYR A 195 1.96 -6.90 6.26
CA TYR A 195 1.20 -7.91 5.55
C TYR A 195 -0.28 -7.51 5.51
N ARG A 196 -0.95 -7.82 4.40
CA ARG A 196 -2.38 -7.60 4.18
C ARG A 196 -3.07 -8.94 4.03
N PHE A 197 -3.87 -9.29 5.03
CA PHE A 197 -4.76 -10.43 4.95
C PHE A 197 -5.97 -10.05 4.11
N THR A 198 -6.26 -10.85 3.08
CA THR A 198 -7.47 -10.71 2.27
C THR A 198 -8.42 -11.86 2.53
N PHE A 199 -9.67 -11.72 2.07
CA PHE A 199 -10.69 -12.74 2.21
C PHE A 199 -11.03 -13.40 0.86
N THR A 200 -10.22 -13.11 -0.16
CA THR A 200 -10.37 -13.64 -1.51
C THR A 200 -9.18 -14.53 -1.89
N ASP A 201 -9.42 -15.39 -2.86
CA ASP A 201 -8.47 -16.25 -3.52
C ASP A 201 -8.44 -15.93 -5.04
N TYR A 202 -8.79 -14.70 -5.38
CA TYR A 202 -8.91 -14.24 -6.76
C TYR A 202 -8.06 -13.00 -7.06
N LEU A 203 -7.05 -12.69 -6.24
CA LEU A 203 -6.14 -11.58 -6.53
C LEU A 203 -5.37 -11.80 -7.84
N ASP A 204 -5.12 -13.06 -8.16
CA ASP A 204 -4.42 -13.54 -9.36
C ASP A 204 -5.36 -14.21 -10.40
N ASP A 205 -6.69 -14.26 -10.14
CA ASP A 205 -7.69 -14.95 -10.95
C ASP A 205 -7.57 -16.48 -10.92
N VAL A 206 -6.92 -17.06 -9.89
CA VAL A 206 -6.75 -18.51 -9.73
C VAL A 206 -7.25 -18.94 -8.36
N SER A 207 -8.27 -19.80 -8.33
CA SER A 207 -8.88 -20.31 -7.09
C SER A 207 -9.28 -21.77 -7.19
N ILE A 208 -9.95 -22.18 -8.28
CA ILE A 208 -10.49 -23.54 -8.39
C ILE A 208 -9.38 -24.56 -8.62
N ARG A 209 -9.55 -25.74 -8.00
CA ARG A 209 -8.55 -26.81 -8.08
C ARG A 209 -8.44 -27.43 -9.48
N ARG A 210 -9.56 -27.60 -10.17
CA ARG A 210 -9.60 -28.22 -11.51
C ARG A 210 -9.77 -27.16 -12.57
N TYR A 211 -9.28 -27.43 -13.77
CA TYR A 211 -9.56 -26.59 -14.92
C TYR A 211 -11.05 -26.63 -15.25
N PRO A 212 -11.68 -25.50 -15.58
CA PRO A 212 -13.09 -25.46 -15.94
C PRO A 212 -13.33 -26.12 -17.31
N ASP A 213 -14.55 -26.64 -17.50
CA ASP A 213 -14.96 -27.12 -18.82
C ASP A 213 -14.93 -25.96 -19.83
N PRO A 214 -14.25 -26.10 -20.98
CA PRO A 214 -14.21 -25.07 -22.01
C PRO A 214 -15.58 -24.62 -22.53
N SER A 215 -16.61 -25.47 -22.42
CA SER A 215 -17.97 -25.18 -22.88
C SER A 215 -18.67 -24.10 -22.06
N ILE A 216 -18.31 -23.95 -20.77
CA ILE A 216 -18.89 -22.91 -19.88
C ILE A 216 -18.23 -21.56 -20.02
N LEU A 217 -17.10 -21.47 -20.70
CA LEU A 217 -16.34 -20.25 -20.87
C LEU A 217 -16.88 -19.39 -22.01
N LYS A 218 -16.97 -18.09 -21.79
CA LYS A 218 -17.70 -17.14 -22.62
C LYS A 218 -17.21 -17.06 -24.08
N ASN A 219 -15.90 -17.14 -24.29
CA ASN A 219 -15.28 -16.96 -25.60
C ASN A 219 -13.92 -17.65 -25.68
N ASP A 220 -13.31 -17.64 -26.84
CA ASP A 220 -12.03 -18.28 -27.12
C ASP A 220 -10.87 -17.65 -26.28
N ILE A 221 -10.90 -16.33 -26.07
CA ILE A 221 -9.90 -15.64 -25.24
C ILE A 221 -9.97 -16.15 -23.80
N ALA A 222 -11.19 -16.33 -23.26
CA ALA A 222 -11.37 -16.87 -21.90
C ALA A 222 -10.87 -18.31 -21.81
N ARG A 223 -11.09 -19.15 -22.83
CA ARG A 223 -10.59 -20.52 -22.89
C ARG A 223 -9.07 -20.56 -22.89
N ARG A 224 -8.42 -19.79 -23.76
CA ARG A 224 -6.96 -19.73 -23.87
C ARG A 224 -6.29 -19.17 -22.63
N LEU A 225 -6.90 -18.19 -21.95
CA LEU A 225 -6.37 -17.62 -20.69
C LEU A 225 -6.70 -18.49 -19.47
N SER A 226 -7.72 -19.33 -19.54
CA SER A 226 -8.06 -20.29 -18.48
C SER A 226 -7.07 -21.45 -18.41
N ASP A 227 -6.63 -21.97 -19.57
CA ASP A 227 -5.67 -23.07 -19.67
C ASP A 227 -4.58 -22.72 -20.71
N ARG A 228 -3.38 -22.39 -20.21
CA ARG A 228 -2.23 -22.01 -21.03
C ARG A 228 -1.20 -23.12 -21.18
N ARG A 229 -1.49 -24.32 -20.71
CA ARG A 229 -0.62 -25.49 -20.87
C ARG A 229 -0.32 -25.83 -22.33
N PRO A 230 -1.28 -25.69 -23.30
CA PRO A 230 -1.00 -25.94 -24.71
C PRO A 230 0.04 -25.00 -25.35
N GLU A 231 0.37 -23.88 -24.71
CA GLU A 231 1.41 -22.98 -25.19
C GLU A 231 2.85 -23.50 -24.93
N ILE A 232 3.00 -24.41 -23.96
CA ILE A 232 4.30 -25.01 -23.60
C ILE A 232 4.42 -26.43 -24.14
N ASP A 233 3.34 -27.22 -24.05
CA ASP A 233 3.34 -28.64 -24.38
C ASP A 233 2.84 -28.84 -25.82
N THR A 234 3.73 -29.26 -26.71
CA THR A 234 3.39 -29.65 -28.09
C THR A 234 2.71 -31.02 -28.13
N GLN A 235 2.51 -31.71 -27.01
CA GLN A 235 1.78 -32.96 -26.95
C GLN A 235 0.26 -32.71 -27.13
N PRO A 236 -0.43 -33.49 -27.98
CA PRO A 236 -1.85 -33.31 -28.16
C PRO A 236 -2.63 -33.61 -26.89
N SER A 237 -3.32 -32.57 -26.40
CA SER A 237 -4.40 -32.62 -25.42
C SER A 237 -4.21 -33.52 -24.21
N ARG A 238 -3.53 -33.00 -23.18
CA ARG A 238 -3.86 -33.49 -21.83
C ARG A 238 -5.34 -33.15 -21.58
N PRO A 239 -6.18 -34.11 -21.14
CA PRO A 239 -7.56 -33.81 -20.78
C PRO A 239 -7.58 -32.62 -19.81
N THR A 240 -8.49 -31.66 -20.00
CA THR A 240 -8.70 -30.50 -19.12
C THR A 240 -8.95 -30.92 -17.67
N GLU A 241 -9.32 -32.16 -17.43
CA GLU A 241 -9.56 -32.74 -16.11
C GLU A 241 -8.27 -33.11 -15.35
N VAL A 242 -7.13 -33.20 -16.03
CA VAL A 242 -5.85 -33.60 -15.41
C VAL A 242 -5.01 -32.39 -15.10
N GLY A 243 -4.69 -32.21 -13.83
CA GLY A 243 -3.83 -31.15 -13.30
C GLY A 243 -4.52 -30.29 -12.25
N VAL A 244 -3.70 -29.66 -11.43
CA VAL A 244 -4.15 -28.73 -10.40
C VAL A 244 -3.98 -27.31 -10.96
N ARG A 245 -5.09 -26.54 -11.02
CA ARG A 245 -5.06 -25.14 -11.44
C ARG A 245 -4.81 -24.19 -10.26
N GLY A 246 -5.50 -24.42 -9.12
CA GLY A 246 -5.39 -23.59 -7.92
C GLY A 246 -5.68 -24.36 -6.64
N ASN A 247 -5.59 -23.68 -5.49
CA ASN A 247 -5.89 -24.22 -4.17
C ASN A 247 -6.89 -23.34 -3.42
N PRO A 248 -8.20 -23.61 -3.49
CA PRO A 248 -9.24 -22.77 -2.89
C PRO A 248 -9.19 -22.66 -1.37
N LYS A 249 -8.31 -23.44 -0.71
CA LYS A 249 -8.15 -23.42 0.76
C LYS A 249 -7.23 -22.32 1.24
N GLU A 250 -6.33 -21.85 0.39
CA GLU A 250 -5.38 -20.78 0.72
C GLU A 250 -5.91 -19.44 0.22
N LYS A 251 -5.93 -18.44 1.09
CA LYS A 251 -6.32 -17.09 0.71
C LYS A 251 -5.10 -16.30 0.27
N ASP A 252 -5.28 -15.53 -0.76
CA ASP A 252 -4.25 -14.61 -1.23
C ASP A 252 -3.94 -13.53 -0.21
N GLY A 253 -2.73 -13.04 -0.26
CA GLY A 253 -2.30 -11.90 0.53
C GLY A 253 -1.23 -11.09 -0.21
N TYR A 254 -0.78 -10.03 0.41
CA TYR A 254 0.34 -9.24 -0.13
C TYR A 254 1.10 -8.54 0.98
N LEU A 255 2.37 -8.29 0.73
CA LEU A 255 3.27 -7.55 1.60
C LEU A 255 3.56 -6.19 0.96
N ILE A 256 3.52 -5.13 1.76
CA ILE A 256 3.98 -3.79 1.36
C ILE A 256 5.14 -3.38 2.26
N LEU A 257 6.21 -2.90 1.63
CA LEU A 257 7.36 -2.27 2.28
C LEU A 257 7.41 -0.81 1.83
N ASN A 258 7.39 0.13 2.77
CA ASN A 258 7.34 1.57 2.49
C ASN A 258 8.45 2.34 3.20
N VAL A 259 8.91 3.38 2.53
CA VAL A 259 9.63 4.51 3.12
C VAL A 259 8.75 5.75 2.93
N THR A 260 8.40 6.39 4.03
CA THR A 260 7.38 7.44 4.08
C THR A 260 7.92 8.68 4.77
N LEU A 261 7.79 9.84 4.15
CA LEU A 261 8.06 11.14 4.75
C LEU A 261 6.77 11.65 5.41
N GLN A 262 6.87 12.00 6.69
CA GLN A 262 5.77 12.60 7.46
C GLN A 262 6.08 14.03 7.84
N TYR A 263 5.07 14.89 7.79
CA TYR A 263 5.14 16.30 8.20
C TYR A 263 4.07 16.62 9.25
N TYR A 264 4.49 17.25 10.36
CA TYR A 264 3.59 17.74 11.39
C TYR A 264 2.89 19.03 11.00
N LEU A 265 1.59 18.97 10.74
CA LEU A 265 0.78 20.13 10.40
C LEU A 265 0.52 21.03 11.62
N PRO A 266 0.58 22.36 11.46
CA PRO A 266 0.22 23.30 12.54
C PRO A 266 -1.30 23.29 12.77
N LYS A 267 -1.73 23.31 14.04
CA LYS A 267 -3.17 23.38 14.44
C LYS A 267 -3.93 24.55 13.81
N MET A 268 -3.24 25.61 13.37
CA MET A 268 -3.91 26.81 12.78
C MET A 268 -4.67 26.53 11.49
N ILE A 269 -4.35 25.47 10.78
CA ILE A 269 -5.06 25.11 9.54
C ILE A 269 -6.53 24.75 9.84
N PHE A 270 -6.79 24.25 11.06
CA PHE A 270 -8.13 23.82 11.50
C PHE A 270 -8.84 24.81 12.42
N GLN A 271 -8.20 25.94 12.79
CA GLN A 271 -8.81 26.97 13.64
C GLN A 271 -9.24 28.17 12.79
N ASN A 272 -10.53 28.54 12.90
CA ASN A 272 -11.08 29.72 12.27
C ASN A 272 -10.26 30.97 12.66
N TYR A 273 -9.64 31.59 11.69
CA TYR A 273 -8.79 32.80 11.83
C TYR A 273 -9.50 33.94 12.57
N ASN A 274 -10.81 34.03 12.47
CA ASN A 274 -11.66 35.04 13.10
C ASN A 274 -11.70 34.96 14.62
N LYS A 275 -11.48 33.79 15.23
CA LYS A 275 -11.49 33.64 16.69
C LYS A 275 -10.20 34.13 17.37
N LEU A 276 -9.10 34.11 16.64
CA LEU A 276 -7.79 34.58 17.12
C LEU A 276 -7.65 36.12 17.09
N TYR A 277 -8.31 36.77 16.15
CA TYR A 277 -8.30 38.23 16.01
C TYR A 277 -9.11 38.92 17.10
N ASN A 278 -10.25 38.33 17.50
CA ASN A 278 -11.13 38.90 18.55
C ASN A 278 -10.56 38.76 19.96
N THR A 279 -9.72 37.75 20.23
CA THR A 279 -9.06 37.60 21.54
C THR A 279 -7.93 38.58 21.76
N LYS A 280 -7.21 38.99 20.69
CA LYS A 280 -6.16 40.00 20.77
C LYS A 280 -6.71 41.42 21.00
N ARG A 281 -7.90 41.74 20.49
CA ARG A 281 -8.52 43.07 20.68
C ARG A 281 -9.04 43.29 22.11
N LYS A 282 -9.47 42.28 22.82
CA LYS A 282 -9.95 42.40 24.23
C LYS A 282 -8.83 42.66 25.25
N GLY A 283 -7.58 42.45 24.91
CA GLY A 283 -6.44 42.67 25.84
C GLY A 283 -5.87 44.08 25.88
N TYR A 284 -6.19 44.94 24.89
CA TYR A 284 -5.58 46.26 24.77
C TYR A 284 -6.38 47.39 25.41
N TYR A 285 -7.62 47.18 25.87
CA TYR A 285 -8.43 48.19 26.54
C TYR A 285 -8.65 47.87 28.03
N ARG A 286 -7.56 47.81 28.77
CA ARG A 286 -7.67 48.02 30.24
C ARG A 286 -7.63 49.52 30.48
N LYS A 287 -8.81 50.09 30.81
CA LYS A 287 -8.89 51.50 31.32
C LYS A 287 -7.98 51.67 32.49
N PRO A 288 -7.19 52.79 32.59
CA PRO A 288 -6.43 53.09 33.77
C PRO A 288 -7.40 53.32 34.93
N ARG A 289 -7.10 52.71 36.08
CA ARG A 289 -7.78 53.02 37.35
C ARG A 289 -7.55 54.47 37.68
N ARG A 290 -8.57 55.28 37.79
CA ARG A 290 -8.53 56.61 38.38
C ARG A 290 -8.28 56.39 39.87
N SER A 291 -7.20 56.99 40.39
CA SER A 291 -6.93 57.23 41.83
C SER A 291 -7.85 58.27 42.39
#